data_2879873b3e89340efe2ee2ae366bc426
#
_entry.id   2879873b3e89340efe2ee2ae366bc426
#
_cell.length_a   1.000
_cell.length_b   1.000
_cell.length_c   1.000
_cell.angle_alpha   90.00
_cell.angle_beta   90.00
_cell.angle_gamma   90.00
#
_symmetry.space_group_name_H-M   'P 1'
#
loop_
_entity.id
_entity.type
_entity.pdbx_description
1 polymer ?
#
loop_
_entity_poly.entity_id
_entity_poly.type
_entity_poly.pdbx_seq_one_letter_code
_entity_poly.pdbx_strand_id
1 'polypeptide(L)'
;MGMYQGVNASEGIGIGTVMVAVDPDLTFEPHEVADSAAEKERYQSALSVFCEKTQAQADHMKETVGEAEAEIMSGHIVLAQDPGMTDAINAAIDGGTCAEQALMDTSTMFENMFLSMDDEMFRLRAADIADIRTGILAELLGKEVVDLSVLPENTVVVVHDLTPSMTATIDKAHVAGIVTETGGRTSHSAIIARALEIPAVLSVSNSCTALRNGMTLSLIHISE
;
A
#
# COMPACT_ATOMS: atom_id res chain seq x y z
N MET A 1 14.92 -27.13 4.96
CA MET A 1 15.31 -25.75 5.20
C MET A 1 15.49 -25.13 3.83
N GLY A 2 14.64 -24.19 3.45
CA GLY A 2 14.72 -23.49 2.16
C GLY A 2 15.54 -22.21 2.31
N MET A 3 16.28 -21.85 1.28
CA MET A 3 16.98 -20.57 1.20
C MET A 3 16.32 -19.74 0.09
N TYR A 4 16.03 -18.49 0.39
CA TYR A 4 15.46 -17.51 -0.54
C TYR A 4 16.46 -16.38 -0.71
N GLN A 5 16.52 -15.81 -1.89
CA GLN A 5 17.39 -14.66 -2.20
C GLN A 5 16.54 -13.50 -2.69
N GLY A 6 16.94 -12.30 -2.31
CA GLY A 6 16.29 -11.06 -2.71
C GLY A 6 17.27 -9.90 -2.66
N VAL A 7 16.75 -8.69 -2.86
CA VAL A 7 17.49 -7.44 -2.82
C VAL A 7 17.55 -6.96 -1.37
N ASN A 8 18.75 -6.77 -0.84
CA ASN A 8 18.92 -6.13 0.46
C ASN A 8 18.46 -4.67 0.39
N ALA A 9 17.49 -4.33 1.24
CA ALA A 9 16.91 -2.99 1.32
C ALA A 9 17.25 -2.27 2.62
N SER A 10 17.29 -3.00 3.73
CA SER A 10 17.67 -2.49 5.05
C SER A 10 18.52 -3.54 5.76
N GLU A 11 19.65 -3.12 6.30
CA GLU A 11 20.63 -3.99 6.93
C GLU A 11 20.17 -4.49 8.29
N GLY A 12 20.66 -5.65 8.69
CA GLY A 12 20.42 -6.23 10.01
C GLY A 12 20.21 -7.73 9.98
N ILE A 13 19.95 -8.29 11.15
CA ILE A 13 19.60 -9.68 11.35
C ILE A 13 18.22 -9.70 12.01
N GLY A 14 17.26 -10.31 11.33
CA GLY A 14 15.91 -10.49 11.84
C GLY A 14 15.58 -11.99 11.95
N ILE A 15 15.14 -12.44 13.12
CA ILE A 15 14.67 -13.82 13.33
C ILE A 15 13.29 -13.72 13.96
N GLY A 16 12.32 -14.33 13.31
CA GLY A 16 10.95 -14.24 13.82
C GLY A 16 9.99 -15.23 13.19
N THR A 17 8.75 -15.11 13.59
CA THR A 17 7.65 -15.90 13.07
C THR A 17 7.03 -15.22 11.86
N VAL A 18 6.92 -15.96 10.77
CA VAL A 18 6.32 -15.47 9.53
C VAL A 18 4.84 -15.15 9.72
N MET A 19 4.45 -13.97 9.31
CA MET A 19 3.09 -13.57 9.05
C MET A 19 2.98 -13.10 7.58
N VAL A 20 2.24 -13.85 6.78
CA VAL A 20 1.93 -13.47 5.39
C VAL A 20 0.69 -12.59 5.43
N ALA A 21 0.87 -11.33 5.10
CA ALA A 21 -0.24 -10.40 4.92
C ALA A 21 -0.67 -10.46 3.46
N VAL A 22 -1.91 -10.89 3.26
CA VAL A 22 -2.50 -11.06 1.93
C VAL A 22 -3.34 -9.83 1.63
N ASP A 23 -3.16 -9.27 0.44
CA ASP A 23 -3.98 -8.15 -0.02
C ASP A 23 -5.48 -8.53 0.03
N PRO A 24 -6.36 -7.59 0.39
CA PRO A 24 -7.79 -7.86 0.43
C PRO A 24 -8.33 -8.23 -0.94
N ASP A 25 -9.29 -9.16 -0.96
CA ASP A 25 -10.03 -9.44 -2.19
C ASP A 25 -10.99 -8.27 -2.50
N LEU A 26 -10.58 -7.42 -3.42
CA LEU A 26 -11.31 -6.24 -3.88
C LEU A 26 -12.04 -6.50 -5.21
N THR A 27 -12.35 -7.76 -5.52
CA THR A 27 -13.16 -8.09 -6.69
C THR A 27 -14.60 -7.60 -6.51
N PHE A 28 -15.16 -7.06 -7.59
CA PHE A 28 -16.53 -6.57 -7.65
C PHE A 28 -17.12 -6.87 -9.03
N GLU A 29 -18.44 -6.87 -9.14
CA GLU A 29 -19.15 -6.99 -10.41
C GLU A 29 -19.59 -5.60 -10.89
N PRO A 30 -19.11 -5.11 -12.04
CA PRO A 30 -19.56 -3.86 -12.63
C PRO A 30 -21.05 -3.90 -12.91
N HIS A 31 -21.75 -2.81 -12.62
CA HIS A 31 -23.18 -2.68 -12.85
C HIS A 31 -23.54 -1.27 -13.34
N GLU A 32 -24.68 -1.16 -14.02
CA GLU A 32 -25.19 0.14 -14.43
C GLU A 32 -25.86 0.86 -13.25
N VAL A 33 -25.63 2.16 -13.15
CA VAL A 33 -26.13 3.02 -12.08
C VAL A 33 -27.42 3.70 -12.53
N ALA A 34 -28.48 3.48 -11.77
CA ALA A 34 -29.78 4.10 -12.04
C ALA A 34 -29.89 5.52 -11.44
N ASP A 35 -29.21 5.78 -10.33
CA ASP A 35 -29.18 7.07 -9.62
C ASP A 35 -27.73 7.53 -9.45
N SER A 36 -27.26 8.34 -10.39
CA SER A 36 -25.90 8.86 -10.38
C SER A 36 -25.63 9.81 -9.20
N ALA A 37 -26.66 10.48 -8.67
CA ALA A 37 -26.48 11.36 -7.53
C ALA A 37 -26.20 10.57 -6.25
N ALA A 38 -26.95 9.51 -5.98
CA ALA A 38 -26.70 8.61 -4.85
C ALA A 38 -25.34 7.90 -4.97
N GLU A 39 -24.95 7.50 -6.18
CA GLU A 39 -23.67 6.82 -6.41
C GLU A 39 -22.48 7.77 -6.22
N LYS A 40 -22.59 9.03 -6.64
CA LYS A 40 -21.58 10.05 -6.35
C LYS A 40 -21.46 10.34 -4.85
N GLU A 41 -22.58 10.37 -4.12
CA GLU A 41 -22.57 10.52 -2.67
C GLU A 41 -21.86 9.33 -1.99
N ARG A 42 -22.09 8.10 -2.48
CA ARG A 42 -21.40 6.90 -2.00
C ARG A 42 -19.87 6.98 -2.25
N TYR A 43 -19.46 7.42 -3.44
CA TYR A 43 -18.05 7.65 -3.76
C TYR A 43 -17.43 8.73 -2.85
N GLN A 44 -18.10 9.88 -2.70
CA GLN A 44 -17.62 10.98 -1.85
C GLN A 44 -17.50 10.56 -0.37
N SER A 45 -18.42 9.75 0.11
CA SER A 45 -18.37 9.20 1.46
C SER A 45 -17.14 8.28 1.63
N ALA A 46 -16.90 7.38 0.68
CA ALA A 46 -15.73 6.49 0.71
C ALA A 46 -14.42 7.28 0.63
N LEU A 47 -14.34 8.29 -0.23
CA LEU A 47 -13.20 9.20 -0.34
C LEU A 47 -12.93 9.96 0.98
N SER A 48 -13.99 10.46 1.63
CA SER A 48 -13.85 11.16 2.92
C SER A 48 -13.30 10.23 4.00
N VAL A 49 -13.85 9.03 4.13
CA VAL A 49 -13.38 8.03 5.11
C VAL A 49 -11.92 7.64 4.83
N PHE A 50 -11.56 7.42 3.56
CA PHE A 50 -10.17 7.17 3.17
C PHE A 50 -9.25 8.32 3.60
N CYS A 51 -9.61 9.58 3.31
CA CYS A 51 -8.81 10.74 3.68
C CYS A 51 -8.65 10.89 5.20
N GLU A 52 -9.73 10.64 5.97
CA GLU A 52 -9.69 10.69 7.43
C GLU A 52 -8.74 9.62 8.00
N LYS A 53 -8.83 8.38 7.52
CA LYS A 53 -7.93 7.29 7.91
C LYS A 53 -6.48 7.59 7.55
N THR A 54 -6.25 8.08 6.32
CA THR A 54 -4.92 8.44 5.83
C THR A 54 -4.30 9.59 6.63
N GLN A 55 -5.11 10.59 7.05
CA GLN A 55 -4.64 11.66 7.91
C GLN A 55 -4.22 11.13 9.29
N ALA A 56 -5.03 10.26 9.89
CA ALA A 56 -4.67 9.64 11.17
C ALA A 56 -3.37 8.81 11.07
N GLN A 57 -3.16 8.12 9.95
CA GLN A 57 -1.92 7.39 9.68
C GLN A 57 -0.73 8.36 9.51
N ALA A 58 -0.90 9.48 8.80
CA ALA A 58 0.14 10.50 8.66
C ALA A 58 0.54 11.09 10.01
N ASP A 59 -0.44 11.41 10.86
CA ASP A 59 -0.20 11.96 12.20
C ASP A 59 0.57 10.96 13.07
N HIS A 60 0.17 9.68 13.04
CA HIS A 60 0.88 8.61 13.76
C HIS A 60 2.31 8.41 13.24
N MET A 61 2.50 8.40 11.92
CA MET A 61 3.81 8.24 11.30
C MET A 61 4.74 9.44 11.63
N LYS A 62 4.20 10.65 11.72
CA LYS A 62 4.96 11.82 12.14
C LYS A 62 5.56 11.68 13.54
N GLU A 63 4.83 11.04 14.46
CA GLU A 63 5.28 10.81 15.84
C GLU A 63 6.27 9.65 15.96
N THR A 64 6.11 8.60 15.15
CA THR A 64 6.83 7.32 15.30
C THR A 64 8.02 7.17 14.36
N VAL A 65 7.97 7.76 13.17
CA VAL A 65 9.00 7.60 12.12
C VAL A 65 9.67 8.94 11.82
N GLY A 66 8.90 9.93 11.40
CA GLY A 66 9.40 11.24 11.06
C GLY A 66 8.48 12.04 10.15
N GLU A 67 8.80 13.33 10.00
CA GLU A 67 7.98 14.28 9.23
C GLU A 67 8.06 14.00 7.71
N ALA A 68 9.24 13.63 7.21
CA ALA A 68 9.45 13.36 5.79
C ALA A 68 8.65 12.14 5.32
N GLU A 69 8.57 11.09 6.13
CA GLU A 69 7.80 9.89 5.84
C GLU A 69 6.30 10.14 5.94
N ALA A 70 5.86 10.97 6.90
CA ALA A 70 4.46 11.38 7.03
C ALA A 70 3.97 12.24 5.86
N GLU A 71 4.86 13.00 5.19
CA GLU A 71 4.53 13.77 3.99
C GLU A 71 4.09 12.87 2.82
N ILE A 72 4.54 11.64 2.75
CA ILE A 72 4.10 10.66 1.73
C ILE A 72 2.60 10.43 1.88
N MET A 73 2.14 10.14 3.11
CA MET A 73 0.71 9.90 3.39
C MET A 73 -0.13 11.18 3.17
N SER A 74 0.39 12.34 3.54
CA SER A 74 -0.27 13.62 3.24
C SER A 74 -0.39 13.84 1.73
N GLY A 75 0.60 13.41 0.96
CA GLY A 75 0.59 13.43 -0.50
C GLY A 75 -0.52 12.56 -1.10
N HIS A 76 -0.84 11.42 -0.49
CA HIS A 76 -1.97 10.57 -0.90
C HIS A 76 -3.31 11.31 -0.79
N ILE A 77 -3.53 12.09 0.27
CA ILE A 77 -4.75 12.88 0.43
C ILE A 77 -4.87 13.91 -0.69
N VAL A 78 -3.78 14.61 -0.99
CA VAL A 78 -3.76 15.61 -2.06
C VAL A 78 -4.06 14.98 -3.42
N LEU A 79 -3.46 13.83 -3.73
CA LEU A 79 -3.70 13.11 -4.98
C LEU A 79 -5.13 12.54 -5.06
N ALA A 80 -5.65 11.97 -3.97
CA ALA A 80 -7.00 11.42 -3.93
C ALA A 80 -8.08 12.50 -4.14
N GLN A 81 -7.80 13.73 -3.70
CA GLN A 81 -8.69 14.90 -3.84
C GLN A 81 -8.38 15.74 -5.08
N ASP A 82 -7.46 15.31 -5.95
CA ASP A 82 -7.14 16.06 -7.18
C ASP A 82 -8.39 16.25 -8.05
N PRO A 83 -8.71 17.49 -8.46
CA PRO A 83 -9.90 17.76 -9.26
C PRO A 83 -9.93 16.99 -10.58
N GLY A 84 -8.79 16.78 -11.23
CA GLY A 84 -8.72 16.02 -12.47
C GLY A 84 -9.16 14.57 -12.28
N MET A 85 -8.79 13.96 -11.16
CA MET A 85 -9.18 12.59 -10.82
C MET A 85 -10.64 12.52 -10.37
N THR A 86 -11.05 13.37 -9.44
CA THR A 86 -12.41 13.36 -8.88
C THR A 86 -13.47 13.75 -9.91
N ASP A 87 -13.20 14.72 -10.77
CA ASP A 87 -14.12 15.14 -11.85
C ASP A 87 -14.27 14.04 -12.91
N ALA A 88 -13.17 13.33 -13.26
CA ALA A 88 -13.23 12.21 -14.20
C ALA A 88 -14.06 11.05 -13.66
N ILE A 89 -13.90 10.70 -12.37
CA ILE A 89 -14.71 9.66 -11.69
C ILE A 89 -16.18 10.06 -11.69
N ASN A 90 -16.49 11.30 -11.27
CA ASN A 90 -17.86 11.80 -11.23
C ASN A 90 -18.50 11.83 -12.63
N ALA A 91 -17.76 12.17 -13.67
CA ALA A 91 -18.24 12.15 -15.06
C ALA A 91 -18.55 10.72 -15.53
N ALA A 92 -17.74 9.73 -15.16
CA ALA A 92 -18.00 8.32 -15.46
C ALA A 92 -19.27 7.81 -14.74
N ILE A 93 -19.47 8.21 -13.47
CA ILE A 93 -20.71 7.88 -12.72
C ILE A 93 -21.93 8.54 -13.36
N ASP A 94 -21.83 9.81 -13.81
CA ASP A 94 -22.92 10.47 -14.54
C ASP A 94 -23.21 9.78 -15.89
N GLY A 95 -22.22 9.09 -16.47
CA GLY A 95 -22.37 8.22 -17.63
C GLY A 95 -22.99 6.83 -17.34
N GLY A 96 -23.34 6.54 -16.08
CA GLY A 96 -23.98 5.29 -15.68
C GLY A 96 -23.04 4.19 -15.18
N THR A 97 -21.74 4.50 -14.99
CA THR A 97 -20.74 3.55 -14.47
C THR A 97 -20.76 3.53 -12.94
N CYS A 98 -20.68 2.36 -12.31
CA CYS A 98 -20.59 2.27 -10.84
C CYS A 98 -19.30 2.88 -10.31
N ALA A 99 -19.30 3.32 -9.07
CA ALA A 99 -18.17 4.03 -8.46
C ALA A 99 -16.88 3.20 -8.43
N GLU A 100 -16.97 1.90 -8.20
CA GLU A 100 -15.82 0.99 -8.22
C GLU A 100 -15.15 0.96 -9.60
N GLN A 101 -15.94 0.81 -10.68
CA GLN A 101 -15.41 0.76 -12.04
C GLN A 101 -14.89 2.13 -12.47
N ALA A 102 -15.61 3.21 -12.15
CA ALA A 102 -15.18 4.58 -12.43
C ALA A 102 -13.84 4.90 -11.75
N LEU A 103 -13.67 4.50 -10.49
CA LEU A 103 -12.42 4.62 -9.74
C LEU A 103 -11.31 3.78 -10.38
N MET A 104 -11.56 2.51 -10.71
CA MET A 104 -10.58 1.61 -11.33
C MET A 104 -10.07 2.17 -12.67
N ASP A 105 -10.98 2.55 -13.57
CA ASP A 105 -10.62 3.03 -14.90
C ASP A 105 -9.86 4.35 -14.84
N THR A 106 -10.33 5.30 -14.02
CA THR A 106 -9.69 6.61 -13.86
C THR A 106 -8.31 6.45 -13.23
N SER A 107 -8.18 5.73 -12.12
CA SER A 107 -6.89 5.54 -11.46
C SER A 107 -5.90 4.81 -12.34
N THR A 108 -6.33 3.81 -13.11
CA THR A 108 -5.48 3.10 -14.08
C THR A 108 -4.99 4.05 -15.19
N MET A 109 -5.84 4.98 -15.65
CA MET A 109 -5.45 6.01 -16.63
C MET A 109 -4.36 6.92 -16.05
N PHE A 110 -4.52 7.41 -14.82
CA PHE A 110 -3.52 8.26 -14.15
C PHE A 110 -2.21 7.50 -13.87
N GLU A 111 -2.31 6.24 -13.41
CA GLU A 111 -1.16 5.36 -13.21
C GLU A 111 -0.34 5.19 -14.49
N ASN A 112 -0.99 4.87 -15.62
CA ASN A 112 -0.34 4.75 -16.93
C ASN A 112 0.27 6.08 -17.41
N MET A 113 -0.39 7.20 -17.14
CA MET A 113 0.14 8.53 -17.44
C MET A 113 1.46 8.77 -16.70
N PHE A 114 1.51 8.52 -15.40
CA PHE A 114 2.73 8.68 -14.60
C PHE A 114 3.83 7.70 -15.01
N LEU A 115 3.50 6.44 -15.32
CA LEU A 115 4.45 5.43 -15.80
C LEU A 115 5.07 5.80 -17.17
N SER A 116 4.34 6.55 -18.00
CA SER A 116 4.83 7.01 -19.30
C SER A 116 5.79 8.20 -19.25
N MET A 117 5.95 8.82 -18.08
CA MET A 117 6.86 9.95 -17.90
C MET A 117 8.31 9.48 -17.77
N ASP A 118 9.25 10.24 -18.35
CA ASP A 118 10.68 9.90 -18.30
C ASP A 118 11.32 10.14 -16.93
N ASP A 119 10.68 10.94 -16.07
CA ASP A 119 11.16 11.28 -14.72
C ASP A 119 10.81 10.18 -13.72
N GLU A 120 11.82 9.66 -13.02
CA GLU A 120 11.67 8.60 -12.01
C GLU A 120 10.76 9.02 -10.84
N MET A 121 10.78 10.30 -10.45
CA MET A 121 9.89 10.82 -9.40
C MET A 121 8.41 10.68 -9.77
N PHE A 122 8.05 10.96 -11.03
CA PHE A 122 6.67 10.77 -11.50
C PHE A 122 6.29 9.30 -11.58
N ARG A 123 7.21 8.42 -11.96
CA ARG A 123 6.95 6.97 -11.97
C ARG A 123 6.68 6.39 -10.58
N LEU A 124 7.29 6.95 -9.53
CA LEU A 124 6.97 6.57 -8.15
C LEU A 124 5.52 6.94 -7.78
N ARG A 125 4.98 8.04 -8.34
CA ARG A 125 3.58 8.44 -8.13
C ARG A 125 2.56 7.43 -8.68
N ALA A 126 2.92 6.61 -9.65
CA ALA A 126 2.05 5.52 -10.10
C ALA A 126 1.74 4.52 -8.98
N ALA A 127 2.72 4.19 -8.13
CA ALA A 127 2.51 3.34 -6.97
C ALA A 127 1.61 4.00 -5.92
N ASP A 128 1.74 5.32 -5.71
CA ASP A 128 0.85 6.08 -4.82
C ASP A 128 -0.61 6.02 -5.31
N ILE A 129 -0.84 6.18 -6.63
CA ILE A 129 -2.19 6.05 -7.22
C ILE A 129 -2.77 4.65 -7.00
N ALA A 130 -1.95 3.60 -7.14
CA ALA A 130 -2.39 2.23 -6.90
C ALA A 130 -2.79 1.99 -5.42
N ASP A 131 -2.04 2.56 -4.46
CA ASP A 131 -2.33 2.47 -3.03
C ASP A 131 -3.63 3.24 -2.68
N ILE A 132 -3.79 4.46 -3.19
CA ILE A 132 -5.01 5.28 -3.06
C ILE A 132 -6.23 4.53 -3.61
N ARG A 133 -6.12 3.98 -4.82
CA ARG A 133 -7.18 3.16 -5.44
C ARG A 133 -7.58 2.01 -4.54
N THR A 134 -6.62 1.26 -4.03
CA THR A 134 -6.85 0.13 -3.12
C THR A 134 -7.59 0.56 -1.87
N GLY A 135 -7.18 1.67 -1.24
CA GLY A 135 -7.81 2.20 -0.05
C GLY A 135 -9.25 2.65 -0.29
N ILE A 136 -9.51 3.47 -1.33
CA ILE A 136 -10.87 3.95 -1.63
C ILE A 136 -11.77 2.79 -2.07
N LEU A 137 -11.25 1.84 -2.86
CA LEU A 137 -12.02 0.68 -3.30
C LEU A 137 -12.41 -0.22 -2.12
N ALA A 138 -11.52 -0.39 -1.14
CA ALA A 138 -11.82 -1.10 0.08
C ALA A 138 -12.97 -0.44 0.87
N GLU A 139 -12.98 0.89 0.99
CA GLU A 139 -14.08 1.62 1.63
C GLU A 139 -15.41 1.45 0.86
N LEU A 140 -15.39 1.52 -0.49
CA LEU A 140 -16.56 1.30 -1.33
C LEU A 140 -17.15 -0.11 -1.15
N LEU A 141 -16.29 -1.12 -0.98
CA LEU A 141 -16.69 -2.52 -0.83
C LEU A 141 -16.93 -2.93 0.63
N GLY A 142 -16.69 -2.04 1.61
CA GLY A 142 -16.76 -2.37 3.03
C GLY A 142 -15.76 -3.45 3.45
N LYS A 143 -14.57 -3.46 2.84
CA LYS A 143 -13.47 -4.37 3.13
C LYS A 143 -12.42 -3.67 3.99
N GLU A 144 -11.69 -4.45 4.76
CA GLU A 144 -10.54 -3.95 5.53
C GLU A 144 -9.26 -4.16 4.70
N VAL A 145 -8.41 -3.13 4.65
CA VAL A 145 -7.04 -3.25 4.15
C VAL A 145 -6.14 -3.88 5.20
N VAL A 146 -4.96 -4.34 4.79
CA VAL A 146 -3.98 -4.93 5.71
C VAL A 146 -3.57 -3.89 6.76
N ASP A 147 -3.79 -4.22 8.01
CA ASP A 147 -3.35 -3.44 9.18
C ASP A 147 -2.20 -4.16 9.89
N LEU A 148 -1.05 -3.50 9.96
CA LEU A 148 0.15 -4.01 10.60
C LEU A 148 0.39 -3.41 12.00
N SER A 149 -0.61 -2.74 12.58
CA SER A 149 -0.51 -2.14 13.92
C SER A 149 -0.58 -3.17 15.06
N VAL A 150 -1.23 -4.31 14.81
CA VAL A 150 -1.45 -5.36 15.83
C VAL A 150 -0.73 -6.63 15.43
N LEU A 151 0.59 -6.63 15.57
CA LEU A 151 1.43 -7.78 15.28
C LEU A 151 1.94 -8.45 16.57
N PRO A 152 2.07 -9.79 16.61
CA PRO A 152 2.80 -10.47 17.66
C PRO A 152 4.27 -10.01 17.70
N GLU A 153 4.91 -10.09 18.86
CA GLU A 153 6.34 -9.83 18.98
C GLU A 153 7.18 -10.76 18.09
N ASN A 154 8.27 -10.24 17.57
CA ASN A 154 9.19 -10.94 16.67
C ASN A 154 8.51 -11.46 15.39
N THR A 155 7.62 -10.70 14.80
CA THR A 155 6.99 -11.03 13.53
C THR A 155 7.91 -10.69 12.34
N VAL A 156 8.05 -11.62 11.40
CA VAL A 156 8.57 -11.34 10.05
C VAL A 156 7.37 -11.19 9.12
N VAL A 157 7.18 -9.96 8.67
CA VAL A 157 6.08 -9.59 7.75
C VAL A 157 6.47 -10.01 6.33
N VAL A 158 5.60 -10.76 5.67
CA VAL A 158 5.77 -11.17 4.26
C VAL A 158 4.58 -10.64 3.48
N VAL A 159 4.84 -9.80 2.49
CA VAL A 159 3.82 -9.13 1.67
C VAL A 159 4.20 -9.20 0.19
N HIS A 160 3.24 -9.01 -0.71
CA HIS A 160 3.53 -8.88 -2.13
C HIS A 160 4.31 -7.59 -2.39
N ASP A 161 3.79 -6.47 -1.95
CA ASP A 161 4.49 -5.18 -1.90
C ASP A 161 4.17 -4.48 -0.57
N LEU A 162 5.10 -3.69 -0.07
CA LEU A 162 4.91 -2.92 1.15
C LEU A 162 4.53 -1.50 0.77
N THR A 163 3.24 -1.20 0.86
CA THR A 163 2.71 0.12 0.50
C THR A 163 2.95 1.15 1.62
N PRO A 164 2.91 2.46 1.30
CA PRO A 164 2.99 3.51 2.32
C PRO A 164 1.91 3.38 3.40
N SER A 165 0.68 3.04 3.03
CA SER A 165 -0.42 2.86 3.98
C SER A 165 -0.21 1.67 4.92
N MET A 166 0.38 0.56 4.45
CA MET A 166 0.78 -0.56 5.32
C MET A 166 1.89 -0.14 6.29
N THR A 167 2.89 0.59 5.81
CA THR A 167 4.02 1.01 6.64
C THR A 167 3.64 2.03 7.70
N ALA A 168 2.63 2.85 7.44
CA ALA A 168 2.12 3.84 8.40
C ALA A 168 1.53 3.20 9.67
N THR A 169 1.16 1.92 9.61
CA THR A 169 0.59 1.17 10.74
C THR A 169 1.61 0.29 11.46
N ILE A 170 2.85 0.15 10.95
CA ILE A 170 3.86 -0.75 11.53
C ILE A 170 4.32 -0.27 12.91
N ASP A 171 4.16 -1.14 13.91
CA ASP A 171 4.89 -1.01 15.18
C ASP A 171 6.23 -1.75 15.09
N LYS A 172 7.33 -0.98 14.95
CA LYS A 172 8.69 -1.53 14.82
C LYS A 172 9.12 -2.39 16.01
N ALA A 173 8.52 -2.22 17.18
CA ALA A 173 8.85 -3.03 18.35
C ALA A 173 8.43 -4.50 18.17
N HIS A 174 7.46 -4.78 17.33
CA HIS A 174 6.93 -6.11 17.08
C HIS A 174 7.47 -6.76 15.80
N VAL A 175 8.08 -5.98 14.89
CA VAL A 175 8.55 -6.47 13.59
C VAL A 175 10.04 -6.80 13.62
N ALA A 176 10.36 -8.10 13.48
CA ALA A 176 11.74 -8.59 13.38
C ALA A 176 12.34 -8.47 11.97
N GLY A 177 11.50 -8.32 10.93
CA GLY A 177 11.96 -8.17 9.57
C GLY A 177 10.83 -8.11 8.56
N ILE A 178 11.15 -7.65 7.34
CA ILE A 178 10.21 -7.50 6.23
C ILE A 178 10.74 -8.24 5.01
N VAL A 179 9.84 -8.96 4.33
CA VAL A 179 10.10 -9.64 3.06
C VAL A 179 9.01 -9.22 2.07
N THR A 180 9.41 -8.77 0.87
CA THR A 180 8.45 -8.48 -0.20
C THR A 180 8.74 -9.28 -1.46
N GLU A 181 7.71 -9.55 -2.28
CA GLU A 181 7.87 -10.17 -3.60
C GLU A 181 8.36 -9.19 -4.65
N THR A 182 8.03 -7.92 -4.49
CA THR A 182 8.39 -6.82 -5.39
C THR A 182 9.24 -5.77 -4.67
N GLY A 183 9.55 -4.70 -5.37
CA GLY A 183 10.31 -3.58 -4.84
C GLY A 183 11.81 -3.65 -5.13
N GLY A 184 12.47 -2.52 -5.00
CA GLY A 184 13.91 -2.36 -5.22
C GLY A 184 14.54 -1.43 -4.20
N ARG A 185 15.86 -1.20 -4.30
CA ARG A 185 16.61 -0.36 -3.33
C ARG A 185 16.13 1.07 -3.21
N THR A 186 15.42 1.58 -4.22
CA THR A 186 14.87 2.94 -4.30
C THR A 186 13.35 2.98 -4.09
N SER A 187 12.69 1.84 -3.86
CA SER A 187 11.25 1.79 -3.60
C SER A 187 10.88 2.44 -2.25
N HIS A 188 9.62 2.83 -2.10
CA HIS A 188 9.07 3.32 -0.82
C HIS A 188 9.32 2.32 0.30
N SER A 189 9.09 1.03 0.04
CA SER A 189 9.35 -0.09 0.97
C SER A 189 10.78 -0.07 1.52
N ALA A 190 11.78 0.16 0.64
CA ALA A 190 13.18 0.22 1.03
C ALA A 190 13.50 1.48 1.86
N ILE A 191 12.93 2.62 1.49
CA ILE A 191 13.15 3.90 2.18
C ILE A 191 12.60 3.79 3.61
N ILE A 192 11.36 3.33 3.75
CA ILE A 192 10.70 3.24 5.05
C ILE A 192 11.31 2.15 5.92
N ALA A 193 11.66 0.97 5.37
CA ALA A 193 12.35 -0.07 6.13
C ALA A 193 13.66 0.44 6.74
N ARG A 194 14.42 1.27 5.99
CA ARG A 194 15.65 1.91 6.50
C ARG A 194 15.34 2.94 7.58
N ALA A 195 14.33 3.78 7.39
CA ALA A 195 13.94 4.79 8.36
C ALA A 195 13.47 4.17 9.70
N LEU A 196 12.78 3.03 9.62
CA LEU A 196 12.37 2.23 10.78
C LEU A 196 13.50 1.38 11.37
N GLU A 197 14.64 1.26 10.67
CA GLU A 197 15.74 0.36 11.05
C GLU A 197 15.31 -1.11 11.16
N ILE A 198 14.33 -1.54 10.34
CA ILE A 198 13.86 -2.92 10.29
C ILE A 198 14.61 -3.65 9.17
N PRO A 199 15.22 -4.83 9.46
CA PRO A 199 15.85 -5.66 8.43
C PRO A 199 14.87 -6.01 7.31
N ALA A 200 15.22 -5.72 6.04
CA ALA A 200 14.31 -5.94 4.92
C ALA A 200 15.01 -6.55 3.70
N VAL A 201 14.36 -7.56 3.13
CA VAL A 201 14.77 -8.23 1.89
C VAL A 201 13.61 -8.14 0.90
N LEU A 202 13.83 -7.46 -0.21
CA LEU A 202 12.82 -7.21 -1.25
C LEU A 202 13.06 -8.11 -2.47
N SER A 203 12.07 -8.18 -3.36
CA SER A 203 12.14 -8.97 -4.60
C SER A 203 12.40 -10.47 -4.35
N VAL A 204 11.84 -11.02 -3.30
CA VAL A 204 11.89 -12.47 -3.02
C VAL A 204 10.72 -13.14 -3.73
N SER A 205 10.97 -13.63 -4.94
CA SER A 205 9.92 -14.23 -5.78
C SER A 205 9.17 -15.37 -5.08
N ASN A 206 7.85 -15.36 -5.19
CA ASN A 206 6.93 -16.34 -4.62
C ASN A 206 7.00 -16.47 -3.09
N SER A 207 7.48 -15.48 -2.36
CA SER A 207 7.56 -15.53 -0.89
C SER A 207 6.20 -15.68 -0.22
N CYS A 208 5.18 -15.00 -0.71
CA CYS A 208 3.81 -15.06 -0.18
C CYS A 208 3.15 -16.45 -0.36
N THR A 209 3.58 -17.21 -1.35
CA THR A 209 3.06 -18.57 -1.59
C THR A 209 3.93 -19.68 -0.98
N ALA A 210 5.23 -19.45 -0.90
CA ALA A 210 6.20 -20.41 -0.39
C ALA A 210 6.33 -20.39 1.14
N LEU A 211 6.18 -19.22 1.75
CA LEU A 211 6.17 -19.04 3.19
C LEU A 211 4.74 -19.15 3.74
N ARG A 212 4.62 -19.60 4.96
CA ARG A 212 3.31 -19.77 5.61
C ARG A 212 3.36 -19.19 7.01
N ASN A 213 2.22 -18.70 7.48
CA ASN A 213 2.05 -18.23 8.84
C ASN A 213 2.54 -19.27 9.86
N GLY A 214 3.28 -18.82 10.86
CA GLY A 214 3.83 -19.65 11.91
C GLY A 214 5.20 -20.30 11.61
N MET A 215 5.72 -20.18 10.37
CA MET A 215 7.11 -20.61 10.09
C MET A 215 8.10 -19.67 10.78
N THR A 216 9.26 -20.19 11.16
CA THR A 216 10.38 -19.36 11.59
C THR A 216 11.24 -18.99 10.39
N LEU A 217 11.50 -17.70 10.21
CA LEU A 217 12.37 -17.17 9.17
C LEU A 217 13.52 -16.39 9.80
N SER A 218 14.70 -16.52 9.21
CA SER A 218 15.87 -15.70 9.54
C SER A 218 16.26 -14.87 8.30
N LEU A 219 16.24 -13.57 8.47
CA LEU A 219 16.80 -12.62 7.50
C LEU A 219 18.24 -12.37 7.89
N ILE A 220 19.17 -12.65 6.98
CA ILE A 220 20.59 -12.44 7.21
C ILE A 220 21.11 -11.65 6.02
N HIS A 221 21.69 -10.49 6.31
CA HIS A 221 22.44 -9.75 5.31
C HIS A 221 23.84 -10.31 5.20
N ILE A 222 24.21 -10.81 4.01
CA ILE A 222 25.58 -11.20 3.69
C ILE A 222 26.16 -10.08 2.83
N SER A 223 27.02 -9.24 3.41
CA SER A 223 27.86 -8.33 2.63
C SER A 223 28.98 -9.14 1.96
N GLU A 224 29.06 -9.07 0.62
CA GLU A 224 30.29 -9.48 -0.10
C GLU A 224 31.44 -8.50 0.12
#